data_2b48dda0c30a235c9eec60c6abd151b7
#
_entry.id   2b48dda0c30a235c9eec60c6abd151b7
#
_cell.length_a   1.000
_cell.length_b   1.000
_cell.length_c   1.000
_cell.angle_alpha   90.00
_cell.angle_beta   90.00
_cell.angle_gamma   90.00
#
_symmetry.space_group_name_H-M   'P 1'
#
loop_
_entity.id
_entity.type
_entity.pdbx_description
1 polymer ?
#
loop_
_entity_poly.entity_id
_entity_poly.type
_entity_poly.pdbx_seq_one_letter_code
_entity_poly.pdbx_strand_id
1 'polypeptide(L)'
;EALKSKFITRYIVSTDDEEIQQVAIQCGAEAPFLRPSVFSTDEASSVSAMQHAVAWVERQEGVEYDYIVELMCTNPMKTVEDIDASIEKLISTKADSVIAVHQLEDHHPARIKKIIDDKITDFCIPEIPESRRQDLKPEAYIRSGSIYALKRDYLMVEGKRYGSDNSRPYILPQERAVNIDTEIDFIIAELMLNK
;
A
#
# COMPACT_ATOMS: atom_id res chain seq x y z
N GLU A 1 10.16 -10.63 3.53
CA GLU A 1 10.44 -9.42 4.29
C GLU A 1 9.56 -9.32 5.56
N ALA A 2 8.24 -9.52 5.47
CA ALA A 2 7.35 -9.43 6.63
C ALA A 2 7.82 -10.29 7.83
N LEU A 3 8.24 -11.52 7.57
CA LEU A 3 8.74 -12.45 8.61
C LEU A 3 10.05 -12.01 9.29
N LYS A 4 10.74 -11.00 8.74
CA LYS A 4 11.96 -10.43 9.32
C LYS A 4 11.68 -9.24 10.24
N SER A 5 10.44 -8.71 10.21
CA SER A 5 10.05 -7.54 11.01
C SER A 5 10.12 -7.84 12.50
N LYS A 6 10.66 -6.89 13.27
CA LYS A 6 10.68 -6.94 14.74
C LYS A 6 9.35 -6.58 15.40
N PHE A 7 8.40 -6.03 14.62
CA PHE A 7 7.10 -5.58 15.12
C PHE A 7 5.95 -6.51 14.74
N ILE A 8 6.07 -7.24 13.61
CA ILE A 8 5.01 -8.13 13.14
C ILE A 8 5.00 -9.40 14.01
N THR A 9 3.93 -9.60 14.76
CA THR A 9 3.73 -10.77 15.62
C THR A 9 2.92 -11.87 14.93
N ARG A 10 2.12 -11.52 13.93
CA ARG A 10 1.31 -12.44 13.13
C ARG A 10 1.31 -12.02 11.67
N TYR A 11 1.56 -12.95 10.76
CA TYR A 11 1.57 -12.71 9.33
C TYR A 11 0.77 -13.80 8.61
N ILE A 12 -0.19 -13.40 7.78
CA ILE A 12 -0.99 -14.29 6.96
C ILE A 12 -1.12 -13.74 5.53
N VAL A 13 -1.40 -14.64 4.58
CA VAL A 13 -1.85 -14.30 3.23
C VAL A 13 -3.33 -14.60 3.11
N SER A 14 -4.11 -13.63 2.64
CA SER A 14 -5.54 -13.76 2.35
C SER A 14 -5.74 -13.74 0.84
N THR A 15 -6.19 -14.85 0.29
CA THR A 15 -6.52 -15.02 -1.13
C THR A 15 -7.76 -15.89 -1.29
N ASP A 16 -8.46 -15.74 -2.38
CA ASP A 16 -9.60 -16.58 -2.81
C ASP A 16 -9.19 -17.63 -3.86
N ASP A 17 -7.93 -17.59 -4.30
CA ASP A 17 -7.36 -18.48 -5.29
C ASP A 17 -6.55 -19.59 -4.61
N GLU A 18 -6.85 -20.85 -4.93
CA GLU A 18 -6.19 -22.02 -4.34
C GLU A 18 -4.72 -22.14 -4.80
N GLU A 19 -4.39 -21.74 -6.02
CA GLU A 19 -3.02 -21.78 -6.54
C GLU A 19 -2.16 -20.76 -5.82
N ILE A 20 -2.67 -19.52 -5.67
CA ILE A 20 -1.98 -18.46 -4.90
C ILE A 20 -1.80 -18.89 -3.45
N GLN A 21 -2.81 -19.53 -2.85
CA GLN A 21 -2.71 -20.06 -1.49
C GLN A 21 -1.57 -21.07 -1.37
N GLN A 22 -1.48 -22.03 -2.29
CA GLN A 22 -0.44 -23.06 -2.29
C GLN A 22 0.95 -22.46 -2.49
N VAL A 23 1.11 -21.50 -3.40
CA VAL A 23 2.37 -20.80 -3.62
C VAL A 23 2.79 -20.04 -2.35
N ALA A 24 1.86 -19.35 -1.70
CA ALA A 24 2.15 -18.64 -0.45
C ALA A 24 2.66 -19.58 0.65
N ILE A 25 2.03 -20.74 0.81
CA ILE A 25 2.45 -21.79 1.76
C ILE A 25 3.83 -22.34 1.42
N GLN A 26 4.11 -22.62 0.14
CA GLN A 26 5.43 -23.06 -0.33
C GLN A 26 6.53 -22.03 -0.05
N CYS A 27 6.18 -20.74 -0.09
CA CYS A 27 7.08 -19.64 0.26
C CYS A 27 7.19 -19.39 1.78
N GLY A 28 6.58 -20.23 2.61
CA GLY A 28 6.67 -20.17 4.08
C GLY A 28 5.67 -19.21 4.73
N ALA A 29 4.68 -18.70 4.00
CA ALA A 29 3.61 -17.89 4.57
C ALA A 29 2.49 -18.79 5.10
N GLU A 30 1.71 -18.29 6.06
CA GLU A 30 0.45 -18.89 6.44
C GLU A 30 -0.68 -18.34 5.56
N ALA A 31 -1.46 -19.23 4.96
CA ALA A 31 -2.68 -18.91 4.22
C ALA A 31 -3.82 -19.79 4.77
N PRO A 32 -4.35 -19.43 5.96
CA PRO A 32 -5.13 -20.34 6.79
C PRO A 32 -6.57 -20.54 6.31
N PHE A 33 -7.01 -19.80 5.32
CA PHE A 33 -8.34 -19.88 4.72
C PHE A 33 -8.31 -19.45 3.25
N LEU A 34 -9.31 -19.87 2.51
CA LEU A 34 -9.68 -19.20 1.25
C LEU A 34 -10.65 -18.08 1.57
N ARG A 35 -10.35 -16.87 1.08
CA ARG A 35 -11.19 -15.70 1.29
C ARG A 35 -12.55 -15.92 0.63
N PRO A 36 -13.67 -15.74 1.36
CA PRO A 36 -15.00 -15.89 0.80
C PRO A 36 -15.24 -14.97 -0.41
N SER A 37 -15.95 -15.47 -1.42
CA SER A 37 -16.20 -14.78 -2.68
C SER A 37 -16.82 -13.39 -2.52
N VAL A 38 -17.63 -13.17 -1.48
CA VAL A 38 -18.22 -11.86 -1.17
C VAL A 38 -17.17 -10.78 -0.89
N PHE A 39 -15.96 -11.15 -0.49
CA PHE A 39 -14.81 -10.24 -0.25
C PHE A 39 -13.77 -10.28 -1.37
N SER A 40 -14.11 -10.93 -2.50
CA SER A 40 -13.16 -11.19 -3.60
C SER A 40 -13.73 -10.80 -4.97
N THR A 41 -14.86 -10.09 -5.01
CA THR A 41 -15.42 -9.56 -6.25
C THR A 41 -14.61 -8.34 -6.71
N ASP A 42 -14.72 -7.97 -7.99
CA ASP A 42 -14.10 -6.76 -8.54
C ASP A 42 -14.55 -5.48 -7.83
N GLU A 43 -15.71 -5.50 -7.18
CA GLU A 43 -16.25 -4.37 -6.41
C GLU A 43 -15.86 -4.44 -4.91
N ALA A 44 -15.29 -5.56 -4.47
CA ALA A 44 -14.92 -5.73 -3.07
C ALA A 44 -13.78 -4.77 -2.68
N SER A 45 -13.96 -4.04 -1.59
CA SER A 45 -12.94 -3.12 -1.12
C SER A 45 -11.80 -3.85 -0.41
N SER A 46 -10.57 -3.33 -0.51
CA SER A 46 -9.46 -3.82 0.30
C SER A 46 -9.78 -3.80 1.81
N VAL A 47 -10.57 -2.82 2.25
CA VAL A 47 -11.01 -2.71 3.65
C VAL A 47 -11.81 -3.93 4.07
N SER A 48 -12.81 -4.35 3.29
CA SER A 48 -13.63 -5.51 3.63
C SER A 48 -12.83 -6.82 3.67
N ALA A 49 -11.89 -7.00 2.74
CA ALA A 49 -10.99 -8.14 2.72
C ALA A 49 -10.06 -8.17 3.96
N MET A 50 -9.51 -7.01 4.34
CA MET A 50 -8.70 -6.87 5.54
C MET A 50 -9.50 -7.13 6.82
N GLN A 51 -10.70 -6.54 6.93
CA GLN A 51 -11.59 -6.75 8.08
C GLN A 51 -11.94 -8.23 8.24
N HIS A 52 -12.21 -8.94 7.15
CA HIS A 52 -12.44 -10.39 7.18
C HIS A 52 -11.23 -11.14 7.74
N ALA A 53 -10.03 -10.84 7.22
CA ALA A 53 -8.79 -11.51 7.62
C ALA A 53 -8.47 -11.25 9.10
N VAL A 54 -8.57 -10.00 9.56
CA VAL A 54 -8.35 -9.64 10.97
C VAL A 54 -9.36 -10.32 11.87
N ALA A 55 -10.65 -10.22 11.57
CA ALA A 55 -11.70 -10.86 12.38
C ALA A 55 -11.56 -12.39 12.44
N TRP A 56 -11.07 -13.02 11.37
CA TRP A 56 -10.80 -14.45 11.36
C TRP A 56 -9.66 -14.80 12.31
N VAL A 57 -8.51 -14.11 12.21
CA VAL A 57 -7.35 -14.40 13.07
C VAL A 57 -7.67 -14.14 14.53
N GLU A 58 -8.24 -12.98 14.86
CA GLU A 58 -8.61 -12.61 16.24
C GLU A 58 -9.56 -13.63 16.87
N ARG A 59 -10.52 -14.16 16.09
CA ARG A 59 -11.43 -15.21 16.56
C ARG A 59 -10.72 -16.54 16.83
N GLN A 60 -9.74 -16.92 16.00
CA GLN A 60 -8.98 -18.16 16.19
C GLN A 60 -8.06 -18.10 17.40
N GLU A 61 -7.49 -16.96 17.66
CA GLU A 61 -6.48 -16.78 18.71
C GLU A 61 -7.06 -16.26 20.02
N GLY A 62 -8.28 -15.73 20.00
CA GLY A 62 -8.96 -15.17 21.18
C GLY A 62 -8.31 -13.87 21.68
N VAL A 63 -7.64 -13.11 20.80
CA VAL A 63 -6.96 -11.84 21.09
C VAL A 63 -7.35 -10.78 20.09
N GLU A 64 -7.22 -9.52 20.47
CA GLU A 64 -7.30 -8.38 19.55
C GLU A 64 -5.90 -7.81 19.32
N TYR A 65 -5.64 -7.37 18.09
CA TYR A 65 -4.38 -6.74 17.73
C TYR A 65 -4.49 -5.22 17.85
N ASP A 66 -3.43 -4.54 18.26
CA ASP A 66 -3.41 -3.08 18.36
C ASP A 66 -3.28 -2.41 16.98
N TYR A 67 -2.52 -3.04 16.10
CA TYR A 67 -2.15 -2.49 14.79
C TYR A 67 -2.28 -3.54 13.71
N ILE A 68 -2.66 -3.10 12.52
CA ILE A 68 -2.80 -3.92 11.32
C ILE A 68 -1.86 -3.36 10.25
N VAL A 69 -1.16 -4.23 9.55
CA VAL A 69 -0.28 -3.83 8.44
C VAL A 69 -0.67 -4.59 7.18
N GLU A 70 -1.11 -3.87 6.17
CA GLU A 70 -1.31 -4.42 4.83
C GLU A 70 -0.04 -4.24 4.00
N LEU A 71 0.45 -5.33 3.45
CA LEU A 71 1.61 -5.38 2.57
C LEU A 71 1.16 -5.88 1.20
N MET A 72 1.09 -4.98 0.21
CA MET A 72 0.64 -5.34 -1.13
C MET A 72 1.70 -6.18 -1.85
N CYS A 73 1.30 -7.32 -2.42
CA CYS A 73 2.19 -8.20 -3.18
C CYS A 73 2.70 -7.57 -4.48
N THR A 74 1.92 -6.65 -5.07
CA THR A 74 2.29 -5.93 -6.30
C THR A 74 3.46 -4.97 -6.15
N ASN A 75 3.96 -4.75 -4.93
CA ASN A 75 5.15 -3.93 -4.67
C ASN A 75 6.26 -4.79 -4.05
N PRO A 76 7.04 -5.53 -4.86
CA PRO A 76 8.00 -6.52 -4.35
C PRO A 76 9.27 -5.92 -3.75
N MET A 77 9.56 -4.63 -4.00
CA MET A 77 10.83 -3.99 -3.63
C MET A 77 10.88 -3.45 -2.19
N LYS A 78 9.77 -3.54 -1.42
CA LYS A 78 9.77 -3.11 -0.02
C LYS A 78 10.70 -3.97 0.82
N THR A 79 11.42 -3.35 1.74
CA THR A 79 12.33 -4.03 2.66
C THR A 79 11.72 -4.13 4.06
N VAL A 80 12.34 -4.94 4.93
CA VAL A 80 11.92 -5.03 6.33
C VAL A 80 12.11 -3.70 7.05
N GLU A 81 13.11 -2.91 6.69
CA GLU A 81 13.35 -1.58 7.24
C GLU A 81 12.20 -0.61 6.90
N ASP A 82 11.66 -0.67 5.68
CA ASP A 82 10.49 0.12 5.28
C ASP A 82 9.26 -0.25 6.11
N ILE A 83 9.05 -1.55 6.32
CA ILE A 83 7.95 -2.09 7.12
C ILE A 83 8.07 -1.62 8.57
N ASP A 84 9.22 -1.86 9.18
CA ASP A 84 9.47 -1.52 10.57
C ASP A 84 9.41 -0.01 10.82
N ALA A 85 9.99 0.81 9.94
CA ALA A 85 9.92 2.26 10.06
C ALA A 85 8.49 2.81 9.92
N SER A 86 7.66 2.19 9.09
CA SER A 86 6.24 2.54 8.97
C SER A 86 5.47 2.23 10.25
N ILE A 87 5.71 1.07 10.86
CA ILE A 87 5.08 0.66 12.12
C ILE A 87 5.59 1.54 13.29
N GLU A 88 6.88 1.76 13.38
CA GLU A 88 7.49 2.62 14.41
C GLU A 88 6.93 4.05 14.34
N LYS A 89 6.78 4.59 13.14
CA LYS A 89 6.15 5.89 12.92
C LYS A 89 4.69 5.91 13.36
N LEU A 90 3.92 4.86 13.04
CA LEU A 90 2.54 4.72 13.48
C LEU A 90 2.43 4.79 15.01
N ILE A 91 3.24 4.01 15.69
CA ILE A 91 3.25 3.91 17.16
C ILE A 91 3.71 5.24 17.80
N SER A 92 4.86 5.76 17.37
CA SER A 92 5.49 6.95 17.99
C SER A 92 4.67 8.22 17.79
N THR A 93 4.01 8.38 16.64
CA THR A 93 3.17 9.55 16.35
C THR A 93 1.72 9.38 16.80
N LYS A 94 1.33 8.17 17.24
CA LYS A 94 -0.06 7.80 17.55
C LYS A 94 -1.00 8.08 16.37
N ALA A 95 -0.48 7.98 15.15
CA ALA A 95 -1.26 8.20 13.93
C ALA A 95 -2.37 7.16 13.77
N ASP A 96 -3.42 7.50 13.03
CA ASP A 96 -4.47 6.53 12.70
C ASP A 96 -4.01 5.60 11.57
N SER A 97 -3.17 6.13 10.68
CA SER A 97 -2.52 5.36 9.63
C SER A 97 -1.17 5.95 9.23
N VAL A 98 -0.26 5.09 8.79
CA VAL A 98 0.96 5.45 8.05
C VAL A 98 0.92 4.74 6.72
N ILE A 99 1.01 5.49 5.63
CA ILE A 99 0.97 4.96 4.27
C ILE A 99 2.25 5.26 3.52
N ALA A 100 2.74 4.27 2.78
CA ALA A 100 3.89 4.46 1.92
C ALA A 100 3.53 5.33 0.72
N VAL A 101 4.34 6.34 0.48
CA VAL A 101 4.25 7.26 -0.65
C VAL A 101 5.62 7.39 -1.31
N HIS A 102 5.68 7.82 -2.57
CA HIS A 102 6.93 8.25 -3.20
C HIS A 102 6.75 9.59 -3.88
N GLN A 103 7.84 10.33 -4.04
CA GLN A 103 7.82 11.63 -4.66
C GLN A 103 7.60 11.49 -6.17
N LEU A 104 6.73 12.34 -6.72
CA LEU A 104 6.52 12.43 -8.15
C LEU A 104 7.59 13.33 -8.77
N GLU A 105 8.37 12.78 -9.69
CA GLU A 105 9.35 13.53 -10.46
C GLU A 105 8.79 14.04 -11.80
N ASP A 106 8.21 13.12 -12.58
CA ASP A 106 7.79 13.44 -13.96
C ASP A 106 6.30 13.74 -14.10
N HIS A 107 5.46 13.22 -13.21
CA HIS A 107 4.00 13.36 -13.28
C HIS A 107 3.47 14.34 -12.22
N HIS A 108 4.16 15.49 -12.07
CA HIS A 108 3.72 16.52 -11.13
C HIS A 108 2.31 17.02 -11.47
N PRO A 109 1.42 17.25 -10.49
CA PRO A 109 0.03 17.68 -10.70
C PRO A 109 -0.14 18.93 -11.59
N ALA A 110 0.82 19.86 -11.58
CA ALA A 110 0.81 21.02 -12.49
C ALA A 110 0.90 20.63 -13.98
N ARG A 111 1.46 19.45 -14.30
CA ARG A 111 1.58 18.96 -15.68
C ARG A 111 0.42 18.06 -16.11
N ILE A 112 -0.49 17.74 -15.19
CA ILE A 112 -1.67 16.95 -15.51
C ILE A 112 -2.70 17.86 -16.17
N LYS A 113 -3.15 17.43 -17.35
CA LYS A 113 -4.10 18.20 -18.18
C LYS A 113 -5.41 17.46 -18.31
N LYS A 114 -6.48 18.18 -18.57
CA LYS A 114 -7.76 17.65 -19.03
C LYS A 114 -8.06 18.16 -20.42
N ILE A 115 -8.78 17.37 -21.20
CA ILE A 115 -9.21 17.73 -22.55
C ILE A 115 -10.72 17.97 -22.51
N ILE A 116 -11.13 19.18 -22.92
CA ILE A 116 -12.52 19.58 -23.03
C ILE A 116 -12.71 20.24 -24.41
N ASP A 117 -13.61 19.70 -25.22
CA ASP A 117 -13.90 20.22 -26.57
C ASP A 117 -12.62 20.41 -27.41
N ASP A 118 -11.76 19.39 -27.43
CA ASP A 118 -10.47 19.36 -28.12
C ASP A 118 -9.48 20.47 -27.69
N LYS A 119 -9.63 20.98 -26.45
CA LYS A 119 -8.75 21.97 -25.83
C LYS A 119 -8.07 21.40 -24.61
N ILE A 120 -6.76 21.66 -24.49
CA ILE A 120 -5.97 21.29 -23.31
C ILE A 120 -6.11 22.38 -22.25
N THR A 121 -6.48 21.98 -21.03
CA THR A 121 -6.56 22.86 -19.86
C THR A 121 -5.92 22.21 -18.65
N ASP A 122 -5.50 22.99 -17.66
CA ASP A 122 -4.96 22.45 -16.42
C ASP A 122 -5.99 21.62 -15.68
N PHE A 123 -5.56 20.48 -15.12
CA PHE A 123 -6.47 19.59 -14.39
C PHE A 123 -6.79 20.13 -12.99
N CYS A 124 -5.77 20.45 -12.20
CA CYS A 124 -5.94 20.92 -10.82
C CYS A 124 -5.04 22.11 -10.44
N ILE A 125 -3.75 22.07 -10.79
CA ILE A 125 -2.78 23.14 -10.47
C ILE A 125 -2.39 23.82 -11.77
N PRO A 126 -2.53 25.16 -11.89
CA PRO A 126 -2.05 25.88 -13.07
C PRO A 126 -0.55 25.67 -13.29
N GLU A 127 -0.18 25.30 -14.51
CA GLU A 127 1.22 25.19 -14.89
C GLU A 127 1.77 26.57 -15.27
N ILE A 128 2.95 26.89 -14.74
CA ILE A 128 3.72 28.03 -15.27
C ILE A 128 4.39 27.54 -16.56
N PRO A 129 4.08 28.15 -17.72
CA PRO A 129 4.67 27.74 -18.99
C PRO A 129 6.20 27.70 -18.93
N GLU A 130 6.79 26.70 -19.59
CA GLU A 130 8.25 26.51 -19.67
C GLU A 130 8.95 26.28 -18.31
N SER A 131 8.18 25.96 -17.26
CA SER A 131 8.76 25.62 -15.95
C SER A 131 9.56 24.30 -16.02
N ARG A 132 10.74 24.31 -15.39
CA ARG A 132 11.56 23.10 -15.30
C ARG A 132 10.99 22.15 -14.23
N ARG A 133 11.22 20.85 -14.37
CA ARG A 133 10.75 19.82 -13.42
C ARG A 133 11.09 20.15 -11.96
N GLN A 134 12.34 20.54 -11.71
CA GLN A 134 12.84 20.87 -10.38
C GLN A 134 12.26 22.15 -9.76
N ASP A 135 11.61 22.98 -10.55
CA ASP A 135 11.02 24.24 -10.08
C ASP A 135 9.53 24.07 -9.69
N LEU A 136 8.95 22.91 -9.98
CA LEU A 136 7.54 22.64 -9.69
C LEU A 136 7.30 22.52 -8.17
N LYS A 137 6.35 23.27 -7.67
CA LYS A 137 5.97 23.33 -6.25
C LYS A 137 4.44 23.36 -6.10
N PRO A 138 3.92 22.88 -4.95
CA PRO A 138 4.61 22.16 -3.88
C PRO A 138 5.11 20.80 -4.35
N GLU A 139 6.04 20.19 -3.62
CA GLU A 139 6.43 18.81 -3.88
C GLU A 139 5.21 17.89 -3.84
N ALA A 140 5.10 17.01 -4.81
CA ALA A 140 3.96 16.12 -4.95
C ALA A 140 4.37 14.67 -4.67
N TYR A 141 3.48 13.95 -4.00
CA TYR A 141 3.67 12.55 -3.64
C TYR A 141 2.46 11.74 -4.08
N ILE A 142 2.72 10.51 -4.49
CA ILE A 142 1.67 9.54 -4.79
C ILE A 142 1.75 8.36 -3.83
N ARG A 143 0.61 7.74 -3.52
CA ARG A 143 0.60 6.49 -2.77
C ARG A 143 1.30 5.40 -3.57
N SER A 144 2.29 4.77 -2.96
CA SER A 144 3.02 3.67 -3.62
C SER A 144 2.20 2.38 -3.69
N GLY A 145 1.15 2.26 -2.89
CA GLY A 145 0.43 0.99 -2.74
C GLY A 145 1.17 -0.08 -1.92
N SER A 146 2.36 0.21 -1.42
CA SER A 146 3.25 -0.80 -0.85
C SER A 146 2.90 -1.22 0.58
N ILE A 147 2.78 -0.25 1.49
CA ILE A 147 2.62 -0.46 2.94
C ILE A 147 1.50 0.45 3.44
N TYR A 148 0.56 -0.14 4.19
CA TYR A 148 -0.46 0.56 4.95
C TYR A 148 -0.43 0.03 6.38
N ALA A 149 0.14 0.79 7.31
CA ALA A 149 0.15 0.48 8.73
C ALA A 149 -0.96 1.28 9.43
N LEU A 150 -1.84 0.61 10.17
CA LEU A 150 -3.09 1.16 10.68
C LEU A 150 -3.26 0.86 12.16
N LYS A 151 -3.94 1.74 12.90
CA LYS A 151 -4.60 1.31 14.14
C LYS A 151 -5.71 0.33 13.80
N ARG A 152 -5.87 -0.71 14.62
CA ARG A 152 -6.94 -1.69 14.46
C ARG A 152 -8.31 -1.02 14.34
N ASP A 153 -8.65 -0.15 15.27
CA ASP A 153 -9.99 0.48 15.31
C ASP A 153 -10.26 1.38 14.12
N TYR A 154 -9.23 1.98 13.53
CA TYR A 154 -9.36 2.75 12.31
C TYR A 154 -9.84 1.88 11.13
N LEU A 155 -9.38 0.62 11.08
CA LEU A 155 -9.84 -0.37 10.12
C LEU A 155 -11.17 -1.02 10.54
N MET A 156 -11.24 -1.54 11.76
CA MET A 156 -12.32 -2.44 12.16
C MET A 156 -13.59 -1.70 12.56
N VAL A 157 -13.48 -0.50 13.14
CA VAL A 157 -14.60 0.30 13.62
C VAL A 157 -14.98 1.38 12.61
N GLU A 158 -14.00 2.16 12.12
CA GLU A 158 -14.26 3.24 11.18
C GLU A 158 -14.36 2.78 9.72
N GLY A 159 -13.93 1.57 9.40
CA GLY A 159 -13.93 1.05 8.03
C GLY A 159 -13.04 1.83 7.08
N LYS A 160 -11.92 2.35 7.58
CA LYS A 160 -11.00 3.20 6.82
C LYS A 160 -9.60 2.62 6.80
N ARG A 161 -8.83 2.97 5.78
CA ARG A 161 -7.44 2.58 5.59
C ARG A 161 -6.48 3.76 5.59
N TYR A 162 -6.96 4.93 5.20
CA TYR A 162 -6.23 6.20 5.19
C TYR A 162 -7.22 7.39 5.08
N GLY A 163 -6.69 8.62 5.17
CA GLY A 163 -7.45 9.84 4.88
C GLY A 163 -8.02 10.56 6.10
N SER A 164 -7.62 10.18 7.33
CA SER A 164 -7.86 11.03 8.49
C SER A 164 -6.87 12.21 8.52
N ASP A 165 -7.18 13.23 9.30
CA ASP A 165 -6.26 14.35 9.54
C ASP A 165 -4.98 13.92 10.27
N ASN A 166 -4.98 12.72 10.86
CA ASN A 166 -3.83 12.10 11.52
C ASN A 166 -3.22 10.94 10.73
N SER A 167 -3.41 10.91 9.41
CA SER A 167 -2.68 10.01 8.52
C SER A 167 -1.28 10.57 8.23
N ARG A 168 -0.25 9.73 8.29
CA ARG A 168 1.16 10.13 8.09
C ARG A 168 1.76 9.43 6.89
N PRO A 169 2.69 10.08 6.14
CA PRO A 169 3.40 9.43 5.06
C PRO A 169 4.62 8.66 5.58
N TYR A 170 4.92 7.54 4.95
CA TYR A 170 6.26 6.96 4.91
C TYR A 170 6.81 7.16 3.49
N ILE A 171 7.91 7.88 3.34
CA ILE A 171 8.45 8.20 2.01
C ILE A 171 9.40 7.09 1.58
N LEU A 172 8.96 6.30 0.59
CA LEU A 172 9.80 5.30 -0.08
C LEU A 172 10.74 5.97 -1.07
N PRO A 173 11.98 5.51 -1.16
CA PRO A 173 12.84 5.83 -2.30
C PRO A 173 12.20 5.40 -3.61
N GLN A 174 12.45 6.18 -4.68
CA GLN A 174 11.85 5.94 -6.00
C GLN A 174 12.14 4.54 -6.53
N GLU A 175 13.36 4.03 -6.32
CA GLU A 175 13.78 2.70 -6.75
C GLU A 175 13.06 1.55 -6.04
N ARG A 176 12.42 1.80 -4.91
CA ARG A 176 11.59 0.80 -4.19
C ARG A 176 10.09 1.01 -4.34
N ALA A 177 9.68 1.99 -5.13
CA ALA A 177 8.27 2.31 -5.35
C ALA A 177 7.66 1.62 -6.58
N VAL A 178 8.32 0.59 -7.10
CA VAL A 178 7.82 -0.17 -8.26
C VAL A 178 6.51 -0.86 -7.89
N ASN A 179 5.48 -0.63 -8.70
CA ASN A 179 4.17 -1.29 -8.61
C ASN A 179 3.93 -2.09 -9.89
N ILE A 180 3.50 -3.34 -9.74
CA ILE A 180 3.24 -4.27 -10.85
C ILE A 180 1.75 -4.23 -11.19
N ASP A 181 1.40 -3.47 -12.21
CA ASP A 181 0.06 -3.41 -12.79
C ASP A 181 0.00 -3.97 -14.22
N THR A 182 1.17 -4.05 -14.89
CA THR A 182 1.30 -4.53 -16.25
C THR A 182 2.46 -5.52 -16.39
N GLU A 183 2.52 -6.24 -17.51
CA GLU A 183 3.64 -7.15 -17.83
C GLU A 183 4.99 -6.42 -17.90
N ILE A 184 4.99 -5.17 -18.36
CA ILE A 184 6.22 -4.34 -18.41
C ILE A 184 6.72 -4.06 -16.99
N ASP A 185 5.82 -3.76 -16.06
CA ASP A 185 6.19 -3.51 -14.66
C ASP A 185 6.79 -4.76 -14.03
N PHE A 186 6.26 -5.94 -14.38
CA PHE A 186 6.79 -7.22 -13.91
C PHE A 186 8.24 -7.43 -14.40
N ILE A 187 8.50 -7.19 -15.68
CA ILE A 187 9.85 -7.28 -16.25
C ILE A 187 10.81 -6.30 -15.56
N ILE A 188 10.36 -5.06 -15.31
CA ILE A 188 11.16 -4.06 -14.60
C ILE A 188 11.48 -4.53 -13.18
N ALA A 189 10.49 -5.02 -12.45
CA ALA A 189 10.67 -5.53 -11.08
C ALA A 189 11.66 -6.69 -11.05
N GLU A 190 11.56 -7.65 -11.99
CA GLU A 190 12.46 -8.79 -12.11
C GLU A 190 13.91 -8.34 -12.37
N LEU A 191 14.12 -7.39 -13.29
CA LEU A 191 15.45 -6.85 -13.58
C LEU A 191 16.05 -6.11 -12.37
N MET A 192 15.23 -5.46 -11.55
CA MET A 192 15.69 -4.76 -10.37
C MET A 192 16.03 -5.71 -9.22
N LEU A 193 15.28 -6.80 -9.05
CA LEU A 193 15.53 -7.81 -8.02
C LEU A 193 16.76 -8.68 -8.30
N ASN A 194 17.18 -8.80 -9.56
CA ASN A 194 18.32 -9.60 -9.99
C ASN A 194 19.65 -8.82 -10.02
N LYS A 195 19.65 -7.57 -9.57
CA LYS A 195 20.88 -6.75 -9.40
C LYS A 195 21.49 -6.95 -8.02
#